data_36c3489514a57f52a72fa1844e37ac38
#
_entry.id   36c3489514a57f52a72fa1844e37ac38
#
_cell.length_a   1.000
_cell.length_b   1.000
_cell.length_c   1.000
_cell.angle_alpha   90.00
_cell.angle_beta   90.00
_cell.angle_gamma   90.00
#
_symmetry.space_group_name_H-M   'P 1'
#
loop_
_entity.id
_entity.type
_entity.pdbx_description
1 polymer ?
#
loop_
_entity_poly.entity_id
_entity_poly.type
_entity_poly.pdbx_seq_one_letter_code
_entity_poly.pdbx_strand_id
1 'polypeptide(L)'
;MVQWHGDLHKRKPTGGRRRPHRKKRKYERGGEPVLTMIGERKLREKRAKGGGLKYALVSDIYANVLDPDKKIARKVKILRLLSNPASRDLERRGVITRGAVIETELGRAKVTSRPGQDGVVNAVLLRGE
;
A
#
# COMPACT_ATOMS: atom_id res chain seq x y z
N MET A 1 -7.87 -14.81 -8.16
CA MET A 1 -7.48 -16.09 -7.50
C MET A 1 -7.63 -15.93 -5.99
N VAL A 2 -8.19 -16.90 -5.28
CA VAL A 2 -8.35 -16.82 -3.82
C VAL A 2 -7.01 -17.06 -3.14
N GLN A 3 -6.58 -16.13 -2.29
CA GLN A 3 -5.35 -16.26 -1.51
C GLN A 3 -5.63 -16.99 -0.18
N TRP A 4 -4.76 -17.94 0.18
CA TRP A 4 -4.87 -18.71 1.40
C TRP A 4 -3.59 -18.54 2.24
N HIS A 5 -3.75 -18.32 3.54
CA HIS A 5 -2.62 -18.10 4.48
C HIS A 5 -2.05 -19.38 5.09
N GLY A 6 -2.26 -20.53 4.45
CA GLY A 6 -1.77 -21.82 4.93
C GLY A 6 -0.29 -22.12 4.65
N ASP A 7 0.45 -21.18 4.05
CA ASP A 7 1.87 -21.32 3.70
C ASP A 7 2.24 -22.56 2.85
N LEU A 8 1.26 -23.19 2.21
CA LEU A 8 1.47 -24.40 1.38
C LEU A 8 2.31 -24.13 0.12
N HIS A 9 2.39 -22.87 -0.31
CA HIS A 9 3.23 -22.43 -1.43
C HIS A 9 4.72 -22.32 -1.05
N LYS A 10 5.03 -22.27 0.24
CA LYS A 10 6.40 -22.19 0.73
C LYS A 10 7.04 -23.58 0.80
N ARG A 11 8.36 -23.62 0.71
CA ARG A 11 9.16 -24.82 0.89
C ARG A 11 9.55 -25.02 2.37
N LYS A 12 9.84 -26.25 2.76
CA LYS A 12 10.50 -26.55 4.03
C LYS A 12 11.98 -26.12 3.98
N PRO A 13 12.65 -25.93 5.12
CA PRO A 13 14.10 -25.68 5.13
C PRO A 13 14.92 -26.73 4.38
N THR A 14 14.43 -27.99 4.33
CA THR A 14 15.03 -29.11 3.60
C THR A 14 14.80 -29.08 2.08
N GLY A 15 14.09 -28.05 1.55
CA GLY A 15 13.72 -27.95 0.14
C GLY A 15 12.48 -28.75 -0.27
N GLY A 16 11.95 -29.60 0.59
CA GLY A 16 10.75 -30.38 0.35
C GLY A 16 9.46 -29.54 0.30
N ARG A 17 8.44 -30.08 -0.32
CA ARG A 17 7.10 -29.43 -0.35
C ARG A 17 6.40 -29.59 1.00
N ARG A 18 5.67 -28.54 1.39
CA ARG A 18 4.75 -28.60 2.53
C ARG A 18 3.49 -29.35 2.12
N ARG A 19 2.98 -30.21 2.99
CA ARG A 19 1.73 -30.95 2.80
C ARG A 19 0.64 -30.35 3.68
N PRO A 20 -0.63 -30.32 3.24
CA PRO A 20 -1.74 -29.90 4.09
C PRO A 20 -1.98 -30.97 5.18
N HIS A 21 -2.15 -30.53 6.42
CA HIS A 21 -2.52 -31.40 7.54
C HIS A 21 -4.04 -31.48 7.74
N ARG A 22 -4.79 -30.56 7.12
CA ARG A 22 -6.27 -30.47 7.15
C ARG A 22 -6.82 -29.73 5.94
N LYS A 23 -8.14 -29.74 5.77
CA LYS A 23 -8.84 -28.93 4.75
C LYS A 23 -8.72 -27.45 5.06
N LYS A 24 -8.77 -26.60 4.02
CA LYS A 24 -8.75 -25.12 4.13
C LYS A 24 -9.94 -24.64 4.95
N ARG A 25 -9.70 -23.65 5.82
CA ARG A 25 -10.73 -23.04 6.68
C ARG A 25 -11.02 -21.61 6.22
N LYS A 26 -12.26 -21.15 6.39
CA LYS A 26 -12.70 -19.82 5.96
C LYS A 26 -11.86 -18.70 6.58
N TYR A 27 -11.46 -18.83 7.81
CA TYR A 27 -10.62 -17.84 8.51
C TYR A 27 -9.18 -17.74 7.98
N GLU A 28 -8.73 -18.72 7.17
CA GLU A 28 -7.42 -18.71 6.49
C GLU A 28 -7.48 -18.03 5.12
N ARG A 29 -8.66 -17.64 4.68
CA ARG A 29 -8.87 -16.97 3.40
C ARG A 29 -8.35 -15.53 3.48
N GLY A 30 -7.41 -15.17 2.62
CA GLY A 30 -6.94 -13.81 2.40
C GLY A 30 -7.81 -13.06 1.41
N GLY A 31 -7.78 -11.74 1.52
CA GLY A 31 -8.34 -10.85 0.52
C GLY A 31 -7.28 -10.37 -0.48
N GLU A 32 -7.73 -9.91 -1.64
CA GLU A 32 -6.85 -9.25 -2.60
C GLU A 32 -6.33 -7.92 -2.04
N PRO A 33 -5.07 -7.57 -2.31
CA PRO A 33 -4.53 -6.27 -1.92
C PRO A 33 -5.32 -5.14 -2.63
N VAL A 34 -5.54 -4.06 -1.90
CA VAL A 34 -6.10 -2.84 -2.50
C VAL A 34 -4.97 -2.09 -3.17
N LEU A 35 -5.13 -1.86 -4.48
CA LEU A 35 -4.18 -1.09 -5.30
C LEU A 35 -4.66 0.35 -5.29
N THR A 36 -3.94 1.22 -4.56
CA THR A 36 -4.27 2.64 -4.45
C THR A 36 -3.85 3.38 -5.71
N MET A 37 -4.78 4.09 -6.32
CA MET A 37 -4.55 4.87 -7.53
C MET A 37 -4.84 6.37 -7.29
N ILE A 38 -4.41 7.22 -8.21
CA ILE A 38 -4.77 8.65 -8.20
C ILE A 38 -6.19 8.80 -8.75
N GLY A 39 -7.06 9.49 -8.01
CA GLY A 39 -8.46 9.72 -8.40
C GLY A 39 -9.29 10.23 -7.24
N GLU A 40 -10.58 10.39 -7.42
CA GLU A 40 -11.49 10.78 -6.35
C GLU A 40 -11.32 9.89 -5.11
N ARG A 41 -11.43 10.50 -3.94
CA ARG A 41 -11.22 9.79 -2.68
C ARG A 41 -12.26 8.69 -2.48
N LYS A 42 -11.79 7.44 -2.46
CA LYS A 42 -12.59 6.25 -2.17
C LYS A 42 -11.89 5.41 -1.10
N LEU A 43 -12.61 5.12 -0.03
CA LEU A 43 -12.16 4.28 1.07
C LEU A 43 -12.94 2.97 1.08
N ARG A 44 -12.26 1.89 1.38
CA ARG A 44 -12.86 0.59 1.64
C ARG A 44 -12.66 0.21 3.09
N GLU A 45 -13.76 0.08 3.81
CA GLU A 45 -13.73 -0.40 5.18
C GLU A 45 -13.56 -1.92 5.24
N LYS A 46 -12.73 -2.38 6.16
CA LYS A 46 -12.55 -3.80 6.45
C LYS A 46 -12.66 -4.01 7.95
N ARG A 47 -13.58 -4.90 8.34
CA ARG A 47 -13.68 -5.37 9.71
C ARG A 47 -12.45 -6.22 10.06
N ALA A 48 -11.79 -5.91 11.16
CA ALA A 48 -10.67 -6.65 11.72
C ALA A 48 -11.12 -7.50 12.92
N LYS A 49 -10.20 -8.32 13.43
CA LYS A 49 -10.44 -9.09 14.67
C LYS A 49 -10.71 -8.16 15.85
N GLY A 50 -11.54 -8.61 16.80
CA GLY A 50 -11.91 -7.82 17.97
C GLY A 50 -12.87 -6.66 17.69
N GLY A 51 -13.55 -6.64 16.53
CA GLY A 51 -14.49 -5.57 16.16
C GLY A 51 -13.83 -4.30 15.65
N GLY A 52 -12.49 -4.23 15.55
CA GLY A 52 -11.76 -3.10 14.96
C GLY A 52 -12.06 -2.90 13.48
N LEU A 53 -11.91 -1.67 13.00
CA LEU A 53 -12.04 -1.31 11.61
C LEU A 53 -10.67 -0.92 11.03
N LYS A 54 -10.42 -1.31 9.80
CA LYS A 54 -9.28 -0.85 8.98
C LYS A 54 -9.80 -0.19 7.72
N TYR A 55 -9.16 0.90 7.35
CA TYR A 55 -9.49 1.65 6.14
C TYR A 55 -8.42 1.40 5.08
N ALA A 56 -8.85 0.94 3.92
CA ALA A 56 -7.97 0.78 2.77
C ALA A 56 -8.31 1.85 1.74
N LEU A 57 -7.33 2.66 1.36
CA LEU A 57 -7.50 3.69 0.35
C LEU A 57 -7.50 3.06 -1.03
N VAL A 58 -8.60 3.22 -1.75
CA VAL A 58 -8.72 2.76 -3.15
C VAL A 58 -8.17 3.81 -4.09
N SER A 59 -8.53 5.08 -3.86
CA SER A 59 -8.03 6.21 -4.62
C SER A 59 -8.04 7.49 -3.78
N ASP A 60 -7.12 8.41 -4.05
CA ASP A 60 -7.11 9.77 -3.51
C ASP A 60 -6.33 10.69 -4.46
N ILE A 61 -6.70 11.97 -4.47
CA ILE A 61 -6.01 13.03 -5.19
C ILE A 61 -4.94 13.67 -4.30
N TYR A 62 -5.11 13.60 -2.98
CA TYR A 62 -4.30 14.34 -2.02
C TYR A 62 -3.34 13.43 -1.26
N ALA A 63 -2.18 13.99 -0.91
CA ALA A 63 -1.23 13.41 0.04
C ALA A 63 -0.87 14.43 1.13
N ASN A 64 -0.60 13.92 2.32
CA ASN A 64 0.00 14.72 3.39
C ASN A 64 1.51 14.65 3.22
N VAL A 65 2.13 15.76 2.82
CA VAL A 65 3.57 15.84 2.58
C VAL A 65 4.24 16.59 3.73
N LEU A 66 5.19 15.93 4.36
CA LEU A 66 6.04 16.51 5.38
C LEU A 66 7.29 17.13 4.72
N ASP A 67 7.53 18.40 4.99
CA ASP A 67 8.79 19.07 4.69
C ASP A 67 9.74 18.86 5.88
N PRO A 68 10.85 18.12 5.72
CA PRO A 68 11.74 17.80 6.82
C PRO A 68 12.51 19.05 7.34
N ASP A 69 12.76 20.04 6.49
CA ASP A 69 13.52 21.23 6.85
C ASP A 69 12.66 22.20 7.67
N LYS A 70 11.44 22.42 7.23
CA LYS A 70 10.48 23.30 7.90
C LYS A 70 9.70 22.61 9.02
N LYS A 71 9.77 21.26 9.09
CA LYS A 71 9.00 20.44 10.04
C LYS A 71 7.49 20.69 9.97
N ILE A 72 6.99 21.04 8.79
CA ILE A 72 5.59 21.35 8.53
C ILE A 72 5.01 20.30 7.59
N ALA A 73 3.85 19.75 7.94
CA ALA A 73 3.08 18.88 7.06
C ALA A 73 1.96 19.68 6.37
N ARG A 74 1.82 19.47 5.06
CA ARG A 74 0.77 20.10 4.25
C ARG A 74 0.02 19.06 3.42
N LYS A 75 -1.27 19.25 3.27
CA LYS A 75 -2.09 18.47 2.34
C LYS A 75 -1.98 19.09 0.95
N VAL A 76 -1.46 18.33 0.00
CA VAL A 76 -1.19 18.78 -1.37
C VAL A 76 -1.71 17.79 -2.39
N LYS A 77 -1.93 18.23 -3.61
CA LYS A 77 -2.33 17.35 -4.72
C LYS A 77 -1.17 16.51 -5.21
N ILE A 78 -1.48 15.27 -5.53
CA ILE A 78 -0.59 14.34 -6.23
C ILE A 78 -0.78 14.59 -7.72
N LEU A 79 0.29 14.91 -8.42
CA LEU A 79 0.26 15.13 -9.87
C LEU A 79 0.40 13.81 -10.62
N ARG A 80 1.43 13.04 -10.29
CA ARG A 80 1.69 11.72 -10.88
C ARG A 80 2.60 10.86 -10.01
N LEU A 81 2.61 9.56 -10.30
CA LEU A 81 3.61 8.62 -9.79
C LEU A 81 4.86 8.70 -10.68
N LEU A 82 6.03 8.86 -10.07
CA LEU A 82 7.32 8.90 -10.77
C LEU A 82 7.98 7.52 -10.82
N SER A 83 8.06 6.85 -9.68
CA SER A 83 8.64 5.51 -9.61
C SER A 83 8.04 4.69 -8.48
N ASN A 84 8.05 3.37 -8.64
CA ASN A 84 7.62 2.44 -7.60
C ASN A 84 8.65 1.31 -7.46
N PRO A 85 9.52 1.36 -6.43
CA PRO A 85 10.58 0.37 -6.24
C PRO A 85 10.05 -1.01 -5.86
N ALA A 86 8.77 -1.14 -5.47
CA ALA A 86 8.18 -2.42 -5.11
C ALA A 86 7.99 -3.34 -6.32
N SER A 87 7.61 -2.80 -7.48
CA SER A 87 7.42 -3.57 -8.71
C SER A 87 7.26 -2.64 -9.92
N ARG A 88 7.89 -3.00 -11.04
CA ARG A 88 7.71 -2.32 -12.34
C ARG A 88 6.26 -2.40 -12.86
N ASP A 89 5.55 -3.49 -12.55
CA ASP A 89 4.14 -3.62 -12.93
C ASP A 89 3.26 -2.62 -12.18
N LEU A 90 3.48 -2.43 -10.88
CA LEU A 90 2.77 -1.44 -10.08
C LEU A 90 3.09 0.00 -10.52
N GLU A 91 4.33 0.27 -10.91
CA GLU A 91 4.74 1.56 -11.46
C GLU A 91 3.99 1.85 -12.77
N ARG A 92 4.01 0.91 -13.72
CA ARG A 92 3.32 1.05 -15.01
C ARG A 92 1.81 1.23 -14.86
N ARG A 93 1.22 0.64 -13.83
CA ARG A 93 -0.20 0.77 -13.49
C ARG A 93 -0.54 2.02 -12.67
N GLY A 94 0.44 2.82 -12.28
CA GLY A 94 0.25 4.02 -11.48
C GLY A 94 -0.19 3.75 -10.03
N VAL A 95 0.18 2.60 -9.46
CA VAL A 95 -0.22 2.20 -8.11
C VAL A 95 0.71 2.80 -7.07
N ILE A 96 0.12 3.51 -6.10
CA ILE A 96 0.86 4.12 -4.98
C ILE A 96 1.02 3.08 -3.88
N THR A 97 2.28 2.78 -3.56
CA THR A 97 2.64 1.89 -2.45
C THR A 97 3.63 2.58 -1.52
N ARG A 98 3.89 1.99 -0.36
CA ARG A 98 4.96 2.48 0.52
C ARG A 98 6.30 2.45 -0.20
N GLY A 99 7.04 3.55 -0.12
CA GLY A 99 8.33 3.73 -0.77
C GLY A 99 8.25 4.27 -2.20
N ALA A 100 7.06 4.35 -2.80
CA ALA A 100 6.87 4.97 -4.10
C ALA A 100 7.25 6.46 -4.07
N VAL A 101 7.76 6.97 -5.17
CA VAL A 101 8.06 8.39 -5.35
C VAL A 101 6.95 9.02 -6.17
N ILE A 102 6.32 10.01 -5.60
CA ILE A 102 5.23 10.78 -6.22
C ILE A 102 5.68 12.21 -6.49
N GLU A 103 5.15 12.81 -7.52
CA GLU A 103 5.26 14.23 -7.80
C GLU A 103 4.05 14.95 -7.23
N THR A 104 4.30 15.99 -6.47
CA THR A 104 3.29 16.83 -5.83
C THR A 104 3.52 18.29 -6.17
N GLU A 105 2.57 19.16 -5.86
CA GLU A 105 2.71 20.62 -6.04
C GLU A 105 3.92 21.20 -5.28
N LEU A 106 4.39 20.56 -4.23
CA LEU A 106 5.58 20.96 -3.45
C LEU A 106 6.89 20.38 -3.98
N GLY A 107 6.81 19.40 -4.90
CA GLY A 107 7.97 18.70 -5.45
C GLY A 107 7.87 17.19 -5.30
N ARG A 108 9.01 16.51 -5.44
CA ARG A 108 9.10 15.05 -5.33
C ARG A 108 9.02 14.62 -3.88
N ALA A 109 8.18 13.64 -3.60
CA ALA A 109 8.00 13.11 -2.25
C ALA A 109 7.96 11.59 -2.23
N LYS A 110 8.57 10.98 -1.20
CA LYS A 110 8.57 9.53 -0.99
C LYS A 110 7.46 9.15 -0.03
N VAL A 111 6.61 8.22 -0.45
CA VAL A 111 5.50 7.70 0.35
C VAL A 111 6.01 6.87 1.52
N THR A 112 5.57 7.19 2.72
CA THR A 112 5.96 6.51 3.97
C THR A 112 4.86 5.65 4.54
N SER A 113 3.58 5.98 4.30
CA SER A 113 2.43 5.22 4.74
C SER A 113 2.17 4.00 3.86
N ARG A 114 1.26 3.15 4.30
CA ARG A 114 0.72 2.01 3.54
C ARG A 114 -0.74 2.31 3.18
N PRO A 115 -1.02 2.95 2.03
CA PRO A 115 -2.37 3.45 1.74
C PRO A 115 -3.46 2.39 1.81
N GLY A 116 -3.16 1.15 1.39
CA GLY A 116 -4.08 0.01 1.47
C GLY A 116 -4.35 -0.51 2.88
N GLN A 117 -3.68 0.00 3.92
CA GLN A 117 -3.86 -0.37 5.33
C GLN A 117 -4.24 0.83 6.20
N ASP A 118 -3.65 2.00 5.93
CA ASP A 118 -3.76 3.20 6.76
C ASP A 118 -4.85 4.16 6.25
N GLY A 119 -5.31 4.00 5.02
CA GLY A 119 -6.37 4.80 4.43
C GLY A 119 -5.97 6.23 4.03
N VAL A 120 -4.68 6.56 4.09
CA VAL A 120 -4.13 7.87 3.74
C VAL A 120 -2.78 7.72 3.03
N VAL A 121 -2.45 8.71 2.20
CA VAL A 121 -1.11 8.84 1.61
C VAL A 121 -0.34 9.87 2.41
N ASN A 122 0.64 9.42 3.17
CA ASN A 122 1.63 10.29 3.83
C ASN A 122 2.96 10.14 3.11
N ALA A 123 3.64 11.25 2.90
CA ALA A 123 4.91 11.28 2.19
C ALA A 123 5.85 12.31 2.83
N VAL A 124 7.14 12.14 2.57
CA VAL A 124 8.19 13.07 2.98
C VAL A 124 8.82 13.65 1.72
N LEU A 125 8.97 14.96 1.70
CA LEU A 125 9.60 15.68 0.59
C LEU A 125 11.05 15.20 0.44
N LEU A 126 11.43 14.85 -0.79
CA LEU A 126 12.81 14.53 -1.11
C LEU A 126 13.56 15.85 -1.34
N ARG A 127 14.72 15.99 -0.70
CA ARG A 127 15.63 17.09 -1.02
C ARG A 127 16.04 16.95 -2.48
N GLY A 128 15.83 17.99 -3.25
CA GLY A 128 16.32 18.02 -4.62
C GLY A 128 17.83 17.89 -4.63
N GLU A 129 18.34 16.92 -5.36
CA GLU A 129 19.65 17.00 -5.97
C GLU A 129 19.61 18.00 -7.11
#